data_370dd9197058f2432bc1c9ad139c93e2
#
_entry.id   370dd9197058f2432bc1c9ad139c93e2
#
_cell.length_a   1.000
_cell.length_b   1.000
_cell.length_c   1.000
_cell.angle_alpha   90.00
_cell.angle_beta   90.00
_cell.angle_gamma   90.00
#
_symmetry.space_group_name_H-M   'P 1'
#
loop_
_entity.id
_entity.type
_entity.pdbx_description
1 polymer ?
#
loop_
_entity_poly.entity_id
_entity_poly.type
_entity_poly.pdbx_seq_one_letter_code
_entity_poly.pdbx_strand_id
1 'polypeptide(L)'
;REGEEYRLEDLLYALMLESYNDAAVMIAEHIGGSVEGFAAMMNEKAAGLGCGDTYFITPNGLDGVKTDEQGKEHIHSTTASDLARIMRYCVTESPAKDEFLKITQTQNHYFTDMAGKRSFNCYNHNAFLTIMENQARTDVIALLGCGWPPHKTYKWSDARKLYTYGLEHFKMKDVFQEETFARVPVSGGLCWKEGEGAIDQVELSMMLNPDDMHLTLLMGEGEEARVVKKVPSILMAPVREGQQVGTVDYYLGEVLVKRFPVYAMQGVEKMNLRRAADRVLALFLVR
;
A
#
# COMPACT_ATOMS: atom_id res chain seq x y z
N ARG A 1 3.76 -34.90 18.01
CA ARG A 1 3.15 -36.26 18.13
C ARG A 1 1.66 -36.06 18.45
N GLU A 2 0.86 -37.04 18.10
CA GLU A 2 -0.59 -37.00 18.41
C GLU A 2 -0.83 -36.80 19.91
N GLY A 3 -1.70 -35.81 20.26
CA GLY A 3 -2.03 -35.47 21.63
C GLY A 3 -1.03 -34.55 22.36
N GLU A 4 0.02 -34.09 21.69
CA GLU A 4 0.89 -33.06 22.24
C GLU A 4 0.27 -31.67 22.02
N GLU A 5 0.32 -30.82 23.03
CA GLU A 5 -0.18 -29.45 23.00
C GLU A 5 0.95 -28.46 23.17
N TYR A 6 0.90 -27.37 22.39
CA TYR A 6 1.89 -26.30 22.39
C TYR A 6 1.20 -24.93 22.41
N ARG A 7 1.89 -23.93 22.94
CA ARG A 7 1.41 -22.54 22.79
C ARG A 7 1.62 -22.09 21.34
N LEU A 8 0.67 -21.34 20.81
CA LEU A 8 0.77 -20.79 19.47
C LEU A 8 2.03 -19.92 19.30
N GLU A 9 2.35 -19.10 20.32
CA GLU A 9 3.57 -18.29 20.31
C GLU A 9 4.85 -19.15 20.15
N ASP A 10 4.97 -20.25 20.87
CA ASP A 10 6.13 -21.16 20.77
C ASP A 10 6.23 -21.81 19.41
N LEU A 11 5.10 -22.17 18.79
CA LEU A 11 5.07 -22.68 17.42
C LEU A 11 5.49 -21.64 16.38
N LEU A 12 5.14 -20.35 16.61
CA LEU A 12 5.61 -19.26 15.74
C LEU A 12 7.12 -19.08 15.84
N TYR A 13 7.71 -19.17 17.03
CA TYR A 13 9.17 -19.16 17.18
C TYR A 13 9.81 -20.39 16.49
N ALA A 14 9.25 -21.58 16.67
CA ALA A 14 9.75 -22.81 16.04
C ALA A 14 9.71 -22.72 14.51
N LEU A 15 8.61 -22.17 13.96
CA LEU A 15 8.47 -21.94 12.53
C LEU A 15 9.48 -20.91 12.02
N MET A 16 9.58 -19.75 12.68
CA MET A 16 10.37 -18.63 12.16
C MET A 16 11.87 -18.79 12.38
N LEU A 17 12.32 -19.48 13.43
CA LEU A 17 13.73 -19.62 13.75
C LEU A 17 14.33 -20.90 13.13
N GLU A 18 13.62 -22.01 13.17
CA GLU A 18 14.10 -23.33 12.73
C GLU A 18 13.44 -23.84 11.44
N SER A 19 12.41 -23.12 10.96
CA SER A 19 11.62 -23.53 9.79
C SER A 19 10.98 -24.92 9.96
N TYR A 20 10.44 -25.21 11.13
CA TYR A 20 9.78 -26.50 11.40
C TYR A 20 8.48 -26.62 10.58
N ASN A 21 8.45 -27.59 9.67
CA ASN A 21 7.31 -27.85 8.79
C ASN A 21 6.06 -28.29 9.55
N ASP A 22 6.24 -29.09 10.61
CA ASP A 22 5.16 -29.55 11.48
C ASP A 22 4.56 -28.40 12.28
N ALA A 23 5.35 -27.44 12.74
CA ALA A 23 4.83 -26.21 13.36
C ALA A 23 3.95 -25.42 12.40
N ALA A 24 4.35 -25.27 11.13
CA ALA A 24 3.54 -24.60 10.12
C ALA A 24 2.19 -25.30 9.90
N VAL A 25 2.19 -26.64 9.84
CA VAL A 25 0.96 -27.45 9.68
C VAL A 25 0.05 -27.30 10.89
N MET A 26 0.60 -27.42 12.12
CA MET A 26 -0.19 -27.25 13.35
C MET A 26 -0.84 -25.86 13.46
N ILE A 27 -0.10 -24.80 13.10
CA ILE A 27 -0.62 -23.42 13.05
C ILE A 27 -1.75 -23.32 12.01
N ALA A 28 -1.55 -23.90 10.83
CA ALA A 28 -2.50 -23.88 9.76
C ALA A 28 -3.82 -24.59 10.11
N GLU A 29 -3.73 -25.78 10.69
CA GLU A 29 -4.90 -26.54 11.13
C GLU A 29 -5.65 -25.83 12.26
N HIS A 30 -4.92 -25.22 13.20
CA HIS A 30 -5.53 -24.49 14.31
C HIS A 30 -6.28 -23.23 13.86
N ILE A 31 -5.70 -22.46 12.94
CA ILE A 31 -6.26 -21.17 12.49
C ILE A 31 -7.24 -21.35 11.34
N GLY A 32 -6.89 -22.17 10.35
CA GLY A 32 -7.66 -22.37 9.13
C GLY A 32 -8.65 -23.55 9.19
N GLY A 33 -8.64 -24.32 10.29
CA GLY A 33 -9.43 -25.55 10.43
C GLY A 33 -8.90 -26.73 9.61
N SER A 34 -8.07 -26.47 8.60
CA SER A 34 -7.32 -27.43 7.79
C SER A 34 -6.17 -26.74 7.06
N VAL A 35 -5.26 -27.52 6.49
CA VAL A 35 -4.19 -27.01 5.62
C VAL A 35 -4.76 -26.25 4.42
N GLU A 36 -5.80 -26.79 3.80
CA GLU A 36 -6.47 -26.18 2.64
C GLU A 36 -7.20 -24.87 3.03
N GLY A 37 -7.86 -24.85 4.18
CA GLY A 37 -8.51 -23.65 4.71
C GLY A 37 -7.50 -22.53 4.98
N PHE A 38 -6.36 -22.88 5.57
CA PHE A 38 -5.30 -21.90 5.80
C PHE A 38 -4.65 -21.43 4.48
N ALA A 39 -4.41 -22.32 3.52
CA ALA A 39 -3.91 -21.95 2.20
C ALA A 39 -4.86 -20.99 1.47
N ALA A 40 -6.17 -21.15 1.61
CA ALA A 40 -7.14 -20.20 1.09
C ALA A 40 -6.98 -18.82 1.72
N MET A 41 -6.80 -18.73 3.04
CA MET A 41 -6.54 -17.47 3.75
C MET A 41 -5.22 -16.81 3.28
N MET A 42 -4.17 -17.62 3.06
CA MET A 42 -2.89 -17.13 2.51
C MET A 42 -3.08 -16.52 1.11
N ASN A 43 -3.83 -17.18 0.23
CA ASN A 43 -4.10 -16.71 -1.12
C ASN A 43 -4.96 -15.44 -1.13
N GLU A 44 -5.98 -15.35 -0.29
CA GLU A 44 -6.78 -14.15 -0.11
C GLU A 44 -5.92 -12.95 0.33
N LYS A 45 -5.05 -13.17 1.32
CA LYS A 45 -4.10 -12.14 1.79
C LYS A 45 -3.15 -11.73 0.66
N ALA A 46 -2.56 -12.67 -0.07
CA ALA A 46 -1.65 -12.39 -1.17
C ALA A 46 -2.34 -11.57 -2.27
N ALA A 47 -3.56 -11.93 -2.65
CA ALA A 47 -4.35 -11.18 -3.62
C ALA A 47 -4.65 -9.75 -3.13
N GLY A 48 -5.01 -9.58 -1.85
CA GLY A 48 -5.24 -8.28 -1.22
C GLY A 48 -4.01 -7.38 -1.18
N LEU A 49 -2.80 -7.96 -1.20
CA LEU A 49 -1.52 -7.26 -1.30
C LEU A 49 -1.07 -7.00 -2.75
N GLY A 50 -1.85 -7.43 -3.74
CA GLY A 50 -1.51 -7.28 -5.16
C GLY A 50 -0.46 -8.27 -5.65
N CYS A 51 -0.33 -9.44 -5.00
CA CYS A 51 0.58 -10.51 -5.39
C CYS A 51 -0.09 -11.41 -6.45
N GLY A 52 -0.08 -10.96 -7.71
CA GLY A 52 -0.81 -11.62 -8.81
C GLY A 52 -0.18 -12.92 -9.31
N ASP A 53 1.12 -13.13 -9.04
CA ASP A 53 1.88 -14.28 -9.50
C ASP A 53 2.20 -15.25 -8.35
N THR A 54 1.38 -15.23 -7.30
CA THR A 54 1.54 -16.07 -6.10
C THR A 54 0.33 -16.98 -5.92
N TYR A 55 0.59 -18.26 -5.70
CA TYR A 55 -0.42 -19.25 -5.33
C TYR A 55 0.10 -20.22 -4.29
N PHE A 56 -0.47 -20.19 -3.09
CA PHE A 56 -0.10 -21.04 -1.97
C PHE A 56 -1.00 -22.28 -1.92
N ILE A 57 -0.38 -23.47 -1.74
CA ILE A 57 -1.07 -24.75 -1.55
C ILE A 57 -0.75 -25.32 -0.16
N THR A 58 0.49 -25.11 0.31
CA THR A 58 0.96 -25.62 1.58
C THR A 58 1.39 -24.48 2.51
N PRO A 59 1.22 -24.61 3.84
CA PRO A 59 1.62 -23.56 4.79
C PRO A 59 3.13 -23.54 5.06
N ASN A 60 3.84 -24.62 4.72
CA ASN A 60 5.27 -24.84 4.99
C ASN A 60 6.16 -24.63 3.77
N GLY A 61 5.58 -24.25 2.61
CA GLY A 61 6.33 -23.96 1.39
C GLY A 61 6.84 -25.19 0.63
N LEU A 62 6.39 -26.39 0.99
CA LEU A 62 6.68 -27.58 0.19
C LEU A 62 5.91 -27.55 -1.13
N ASP A 63 6.52 -28.09 -2.17
CA ASP A 63 5.94 -28.18 -3.49
C ASP A 63 4.58 -28.88 -3.46
N GLY A 64 3.66 -28.37 -4.27
CA GLY A 64 2.32 -28.92 -4.38
C GLY A 64 1.67 -28.52 -5.71
N VAL A 65 0.77 -29.38 -6.17
CA VAL A 65 -0.09 -29.13 -7.32
C VAL A 65 -1.54 -29.36 -6.86
N LYS A 66 -2.44 -28.44 -7.23
CA LYS A 66 -3.86 -28.56 -6.93
C LYS A 66 -4.65 -28.28 -8.20
N THR A 67 -5.60 -29.16 -8.51
CA THR A 67 -6.55 -28.93 -9.61
C THR A 67 -7.83 -28.32 -9.05
N ASP A 68 -8.28 -27.21 -9.64
CA ASP A 68 -9.55 -26.58 -9.26
C ASP A 68 -10.76 -27.29 -9.86
N GLU A 69 -11.96 -26.82 -9.51
CA GLU A 69 -13.22 -27.39 -9.98
C GLU A 69 -13.42 -27.27 -11.51
N GLN A 70 -12.70 -26.35 -12.15
CA GLN A 70 -12.70 -26.12 -13.59
C GLN A 70 -11.66 -26.98 -14.32
N GLY A 71 -10.89 -27.80 -13.59
CA GLY A 71 -9.84 -28.66 -14.14
C GLY A 71 -8.53 -27.95 -14.42
N LYS A 72 -8.33 -26.69 -13.94
CA LYS A 72 -7.08 -25.96 -14.07
C LYS A 72 -6.12 -26.37 -12.96
N GLU A 73 -4.89 -26.69 -13.34
CA GLU A 73 -3.80 -26.94 -12.41
C GLU A 73 -3.19 -25.65 -11.88
N HIS A 74 -3.03 -25.60 -10.57
CA HIS A 74 -2.30 -24.56 -9.84
C HIS A 74 -1.06 -25.18 -9.19
N ILE A 75 0.07 -24.52 -9.33
CA ILE A 75 1.33 -24.93 -8.73
C ILE A 75 1.62 -24.01 -7.54
N HIS A 76 2.14 -24.56 -6.44
CA HIS A 76 2.64 -23.77 -5.31
C HIS A 76 3.81 -22.90 -5.80
N SER A 77 3.57 -21.59 -5.96
CA SER A 77 4.53 -20.70 -6.59
C SER A 77 4.42 -19.27 -6.09
N THR A 78 5.50 -18.54 -6.23
CA THR A 78 5.56 -17.09 -5.96
C THR A 78 6.68 -16.46 -6.77
N THR A 79 6.77 -15.13 -6.75
CA THR A 79 7.87 -14.36 -7.34
C THR A 79 8.65 -13.61 -6.26
N ALA A 80 9.89 -13.20 -6.58
CA ALA A 80 10.68 -12.36 -5.68
C ALA A 80 9.98 -11.03 -5.38
N SER A 81 9.30 -10.44 -6.37
CA SER A 81 8.52 -9.21 -6.22
C SER A 81 7.37 -9.39 -5.24
N ASP A 82 6.62 -10.48 -5.35
CA ASP A 82 5.48 -10.74 -4.47
C ASP A 82 5.92 -11.06 -3.04
N LEU A 83 7.00 -11.83 -2.87
CA LEU A 83 7.60 -12.03 -1.54
C LEU A 83 8.08 -10.73 -0.90
N ALA A 84 8.67 -9.81 -1.69
CA ALA A 84 9.06 -8.50 -1.19
C ALA A 84 7.84 -7.68 -0.75
N ARG A 85 6.70 -7.75 -1.47
CA ARG A 85 5.43 -7.10 -1.08
C ARG A 85 4.87 -7.67 0.21
N ILE A 86 4.83 -9.01 0.34
CA ILE A 86 4.38 -9.68 1.55
C ILE A 86 5.26 -9.27 2.74
N MET A 87 6.58 -9.30 2.57
CA MET A 87 7.51 -8.91 3.62
C MET A 87 7.37 -7.43 3.99
N ARG A 88 7.25 -6.54 3.00
CA ARG A 88 6.97 -5.11 3.25
C ARG A 88 5.73 -4.95 4.13
N TYR A 89 4.63 -5.63 3.78
CA TYR A 89 3.42 -5.60 4.61
C TYR A 89 3.71 -6.06 6.05
N CYS A 90 4.41 -7.18 6.23
CA CYS A 90 4.72 -7.72 7.56
C CYS A 90 5.50 -6.73 8.44
N VAL A 91 6.43 -5.97 7.86
CA VAL A 91 7.35 -5.09 8.63
C VAL A 91 6.90 -3.63 8.71
N THR A 92 5.92 -3.19 7.89
CA THR A 92 5.50 -1.78 7.87
C THR A 92 4.01 -1.55 8.14
N GLU A 93 3.12 -2.41 7.66
CA GLU A 93 1.68 -2.17 7.60
C GLU A 93 0.87 -3.13 8.47
N SER A 94 1.40 -4.32 8.77
CA SER A 94 0.69 -5.34 9.55
C SER A 94 0.37 -4.84 10.96
N PRO A 95 -0.85 -5.04 11.48
CA PRO A 95 -1.15 -4.76 12.88
C PRO A 95 -0.32 -5.60 13.86
N ALA A 96 0.25 -6.73 13.42
CA ALA A 96 1.14 -7.59 14.20
C ALA A 96 2.63 -7.42 13.84
N LYS A 97 3.02 -6.26 13.28
CA LYS A 97 4.42 -6.00 12.85
C LYS A 97 5.41 -6.11 13.99
N ASP A 98 5.05 -5.62 15.17
CA ASP A 98 5.96 -5.58 16.32
C ASP A 98 6.24 -7.01 16.85
N GLU A 99 5.22 -7.87 16.88
CA GLU A 99 5.37 -9.29 17.21
C GLU A 99 6.18 -10.03 16.15
N PHE A 100 5.92 -9.75 14.87
CA PHE A 100 6.69 -10.33 13.77
C PHE A 100 8.17 -9.96 13.88
N LEU A 101 8.48 -8.69 14.10
CA LEU A 101 9.86 -8.20 14.27
C LEU A 101 10.51 -8.78 15.53
N LYS A 102 9.79 -8.84 16.66
CA LYS A 102 10.26 -9.46 17.90
C LYS A 102 10.68 -10.92 17.66
N ILE A 103 9.84 -11.71 17.01
CA ILE A 103 10.11 -13.12 16.75
C ILE A 103 11.32 -13.26 15.80
N THR A 104 11.32 -12.55 14.67
CA THR A 104 12.36 -12.69 13.65
C THR A 104 13.73 -12.19 14.08
N GLN A 105 13.81 -11.26 15.04
CA GLN A 105 15.06 -10.72 15.61
C GLN A 105 15.57 -11.54 16.82
N THR A 106 14.76 -12.46 17.34
CA THR A 106 15.15 -13.31 18.48
C THR A 106 16.26 -14.27 18.06
N GLN A 107 17.33 -14.35 18.86
CA GLN A 107 18.50 -15.20 18.55
C GLN A 107 18.24 -16.65 18.89
N ASN A 108 17.57 -16.92 20.00
CA ASN A 108 17.15 -18.25 20.43
C ASN A 108 15.88 -18.18 21.28
N HIS A 109 15.07 -19.24 21.22
CA HIS A 109 13.86 -19.39 22.01
C HIS A 109 13.79 -20.82 22.57
N TYR A 110 13.61 -20.95 23.88
CA TYR A 110 13.43 -22.22 24.55
C TYR A 110 11.99 -22.37 25.00
N PHE A 111 11.41 -23.54 24.73
CA PHE A 111 10.05 -23.86 25.18
C PHE A 111 9.89 -25.37 25.43
N THR A 112 8.79 -25.71 26.09
CA THR A 112 8.37 -27.10 26.29
C THR A 112 6.95 -27.31 25.78
N ASP A 113 6.59 -28.57 25.50
CA ASP A 113 5.18 -28.91 25.35
C ASP A 113 4.41 -28.58 26.63
N MET A 114 3.10 -28.48 26.57
CA MET A 114 2.26 -28.09 27.71
C MET A 114 2.33 -29.10 28.86
N ALA A 115 2.73 -30.34 28.57
CA ALA A 115 2.93 -31.40 29.58
C ALA A 115 4.33 -31.37 30.22
N GLY A 116 5.25 -30.52 29.72
CA GLY A 116 6.64 -30.44 30.20
C GLY A 116 7.50 -31.66 29.87
N LYS A 117 7.06 -32.50 28.93
CA LYS A 117 7.73 -33.78 28.59
C LYS A 117 8.78 -33.64 27.50
N ARG A 118 8.62 -32.68 26.59
CA ARG A 118 9.53 -32.40 25.50
C ARG A 118 9.98 -30.95 25.55
N SER A 119 11.24 -30.71 25.34
CA SER A 119 11.82 -29.37 25.29
C SER A 119 12.48 -29.11 23.95
N PHE A 120 12.42 -27.87 23.52
CA PHE A 120 12.96 -27.39 22.28
C PHE A 120 13.81 -26.15 22.52
N ASN A 121 14.89 -26.04 21.79
CA ASN A 121 15.72 -24.84 21.76
C ASN A 121 15.90 -24.43 20.30
N CYS A 122 15.17 -23.40 19.90
CA CYS A 122 15.17 -22.91 18.53
C CYS A 122 16.19 -21.81 18.38
N TYR A 123 17.10 -21.95 17.43
CA TYR A 123 18.11 -20.96 17.09
C TYR A 123 17.75 -20.25 15.78
N ASN A 124 18.05 -18.98 15.72
CA ASN A 124 17.81 -18.21 14.51
C ASN A 124 18.86 -18.54 13.44
N HIS A 125 18.49 -19.42 12.52
CA HIS A 125 19.30 -19.77 11.35
C HIS A 125 19.01 -18.89 10.14
N ASN A 126 17.96 -18.07 10.23
CA ASN A 126 17.52 -17.23 9.16
C ASN A 126 18.26 -15.88 9.26
N ALA A 127 18.86 -15.51 8.18
CA ALA A 127 19.42 -14.18 8.00
C ALA A 127 18.27 -13.23 7.61
N PHE A 128 17.32 -13.05 8.50
CA PHE A 128 16.21 -12.19 8.21
C PHE A 128 16.58 -10.73 8.38
N LEU A 129 16.31 -10.03 7.31
CA LEU A 129 16.08 -8.60 7.23
C LEU A 129 16.97 -7.75 8.15
N THR A 130 18.04 -7.29 7.62
CA THR A 130 18.57 -6.03 8.10
C THR A 130 17.64 -4.94 7.58
N ILE A 131 16.63 -4.58 8.37
CA ILE A 131 15.89 -3.33 8.15
C ILE A 131 16.92 -2.23 8.44
N MET A 132 17.46 -1.65 7.39
CA MET A 132 18.23 -0.43 7.51
C MET A 132 17.25 0.72 7.54
N GLU A 133 16.78 1.10 8.73
CA GLU A 133 16.10 2.36 8.94
C GLU A 133 17.09 3.50 8.77
N ASN A 134 17.14 4.06 7.59
CA ASN A 134 17.83 5.31 7.34
C ASN A 134 16.77 6.40 7.12
N GLN A 135 16.44 7.14 8.18
CA GLN A 135 15.72 8.43 8.16
C GLN A 135 14.46 8.51 7.28
N ALA A 136 13.51 7.58 7.38
CA ALA A 136 12.23 7.51 6.66
C ALA A 136 12.18 6.54 5.46
N ARG A 137 13.13 5.61 5.33
CA ARG A 137 13.14 4.63 4.25
C ARG A 137 13.32 3.22 4.80
N THR A 138 12.47 2.29 4.37
CA THR A 138 12.59 0.85 4.63
C THR A 138 12.82 0.14 3.30
N ASP A 139 13.96 -0.54 3.17
CA ASP A 139 14.29 -1.36 2.00
C ASP A 139 14.05 -2.83 2.32
N VAL A 140 13.33 -3.52 1.44
CA VAL A 140 13.05 -4.95 1.55
C VAL A 140 13.66 -5.68 0.37
N ILE A 141 14.44 -6.73 0.66
CA ILE A 141 15.09 -7.56 -0.35
C ILE A 141 14.54 -8.98 -0.27
N ALA A 142 14.14 -9.53 -1.41
CA ALA A 142 13.80 -10.94 -1.55
C ALA A 142 14.82 -11.64 -2.44
N LEU A 143 15.46 -12.68 -1.92
CA LEU A 143 16.43 -13.52 -2.63
C LEU A 143 15.87 -14.92 -2.78
N LEU A 144 15.72 -15.39 -4.01
CA LEU A 144 15.29 -16.75 -4.32
C LEU A 144 16.44 -17.56 -4.90
N GLY A 145 16.52 -18.85 -4.50
CA GLY A 145 17.51 -19.78 -5.02
C GLY A 145 18.98 -19.41 -4.71
N CYS A 146 19.22 -18.63 -3.65
CA CYS A 146 20.54 -18.11 -3.31
C CYS A 146 21.09 -18.71 -2.01
N GLY A 147 22.36 -19.13 -2.03
CA GLY A 147 23.09 -19.53 -0.82
C GLY A 147 22.90 -20.95 -0.34
N TRP A 148 22.54 -21.90 -1.22
CA TRP A 148 22.54 -23.34 -0.93
C TRP A 148 23.96 -23.91 -0.76
N PRO A 149 24.15 -24.98 0.04
CA PRO A 149 25.43 -25.63 0.13
C PRO A 149 25.99 -26.01 -1.27
N PRO A 150 27.29 -25.83 -1.50
CA PRO A 150 28.34 -25.45 -0.53
C PRO A 150 28.46 -23.94 -0.31
N HIS A 151 27.71 -23.09 -1.00
CA HIS A 151 27.90 -21.62 -1.07
C HIS A 151 27.00 -20.83 -0.10
N LYS A 152 27.00 -21.16 1.17
CA LYS A 152 26.15 -20.55 2.21
C LYS A 152 26.32 -19.04 2.39
N THR A 153 27.40 -18.45 1.89
CA THR A 153 27.72 -17.02 2.03
C THR A 153 27.16 -16.15 0.90
N TYR A 154 26.71 -16.73 -0.21
CA TYR A 154 26.27 -15.97 -1.38
C TYR A 154 25.06 -15.10 -1.07
N LYS A 155 24.09 -15.57 -0.27
CA LYS A 155 22.95 -14.78 0.16
C LYS A 155 23.35 -13.43 0.80
N TRP A 156 24.44 -13.41 1.57
CA TRP A 156 24.93 -12.20 2.22
C TRP A 156 25.61 -11.24 1.24
N SER A 157 26.41 -11.78 0.32
CA SER A 157 27.07 -10.97 -0.69
C SER A 157 26.07 -10.34 -1.65
N ASP A 158 25.06 -11.12 -2.04
CA ASP A 158 24.04 -10.65 -2.98
C ASP A 158 23.05 -9.67 -2.33
N ALA A 159 22.64 -9.94 -1.08
CA ALA A 159 21.89 -8.97 -0.29
C ALA A 159 22.62 -7.64 -0.18
N ARG A 160 23.93 -7.67 0.13
CA ARG A 160 24.75 -6.46 0.23
C ARG A 160 24.81 -5.69 -1.09
N LYS A 161 25.00 -6.40 -2.22
CA LYS A 161 25.02 -5.75 -3.54
C LYS A 161 23.70 -5.06 -3.85
N LEU A 162 22.57 -5.74 -3.58
CA LEU A 162 21.24 -5.15 -3.81
C LEU A 162 20.97 -3.95 -2.91
N TYR A 163 21.37 -3.99 -1.63
CA TYR A 163 21.27 -2.84 -0.74
C TYR A 163 22.12 -1.67 -1.24
N THR A 164 23.38 -1.93 -1.55
CA THR A 164 24.29 -0.90 -2.07
C THR A 164 23.69 -0.26 -3.32
N TYR A 165 23.23 -1.08 -4.28
CA TYR A 165 22.57 -0.59 -5.48
C TYR A 165 21.32 0.27 -5.15
N GLY A 166 20.45 -0.22 -4.25
CA GLY A 166 19.26 0.52 -3.84
C GLY A 166 19.59 1.87 -3.20
N LEU A 167 20.61 1.92 -2.33
CA LEU A 167 21.02 3.15 -1.66
C LEU A 167 21.73 4.16 -2.59
N GLU A 168 22.45 3.68 -3.57
CA GLU A 168 23.18 4.52 -4.53
C GLU A 168 22.25 5.10 -5.60
N HIS A 169 21.34 4.30 -6.15
CA HIS A 169 20.53 4.65 -7.33
C HIS A 169 19.13 5.16 -7.02
N PHE A 170 18.61 4.97 -5.80
CA PHE A 170 17.27 5.42 -5.41
C PHE A 170 17.34 6.40 -4.25
N LYS A 171 16.66 7.53 -4.38
CA LYS A 171 16.61 8.59 -3.36
C LYS A 171 15.19 9.04 -3.08
N MET A 172 14.94 9.38 -1.82
CA MET A 172 13.68 10.03 -1.45
C MET A 172 13.68 11.46 -2.01
N LYS A 173 12.68 11.80 -2.83
CA LYS A 173 12.49 13.15 -3.40
C LYS A 173 11.09 13.64 -3.07
N ASP A 174 10.98 14.87 -2.60
CA ASP A 174 9.70 15.54 -2.52
C ASP A 174 9.32 16.04 -3.92
N VAL A 175 8.23 15.52 -4.44
CA VAL A 175 7.72 15.81 -5.78
C VAL A 175 6.47 16.67 -5.76
N PHE A 176 6.05 17.10 -4.56
CA PHE A 176 4.90 17.96 -4.44
C PHE A 176 5.14 19.31 -5.14
N GLN A 177 4.14 19.76 -5.88
CA GLN A 177 4.09 21.07 -6.49
C GLN A 177 2.73 21.69 -6.21
N GLU A 178 2.73 22.89 -5.71
CA GLU A 178 1.49 23.65 -5.56
C GLU A 178 0.96 24.05 -6.94
N GLU A 179 -0.23 23.54 -7.27
CA GLU A 179 -0.82 23.73 -8.59
C GLU A 179 -1.79 24.92 -8.59
N THR A 180 -1.63 25.78 -9.56
CA THR A 180 -2.55 26.90 -9.81
C THR A 180 -3.56 26.50 -10.88
N PHE A 181 -4.78 27.06 -10.75
CA PHE A 181 -5.87 26.80 -11.68
C PHE A 181 -6.36 28.11 -12.28
N ALA A 182 -6.66 28.10 -13.57
CA ALA A 182 -7.43 29.16 -14.18
C ALA A 182 -8.87 29.14 -13.64
N ARG A 183 -9.51 30.29 -13.58
CA ARG A 183 -10.94 30.37 -13.28
C ARG A 183 -11.74 29.58 -14.31
N VAL A 184 -12.71 28.79 -13.85
CA VAL A 184 -13.53 27.94 -14.72
C VAL A 184 -14.89 28.57 -14.89
N PRO A 185 -15.34 28.81 -16.14
CA PRO A 185 -16.65 29.35 -16.40
C PRO A 185 -17.77 28.36 -16.00
N VAL A 186 -18.89 28.90 -15.51
CA VAL A 186 -20.06 28.14 -15.09
C VAL A 186 -21.24 28.44 -16.05
N SER A 187 -21.59 27.46 -16.84
CA SER A 187 -22.71 27.57 -17.78
C SER A 187 -24.05 27.46 -17.04
N GLY A 188 -24.99 28.34 -17.44
CA GLY A 188 -26.34 28.38 -16.87
C GLY A 188 -26.42 28.92 -15.44
N GLY A 189 -25.35 29.51 -14.95
CA GLY A 189 -25.25 30.09 -13.61
C GLY A 189 -24.96 31.57 -13.62
N LEU A 190 -25.33 32.22 -12.53
CA LEU A 190 -24.92 33.58 -12.21
C LEU A 190 -24.94 33.76 -10.70
N CYS A 191 -23.83 34.17 -10.14
CA CYS A 191 -23.77 34.63 -8.76
C CYS A 191 -23.52 36.16 -8.77
N TRP A 192 -24.25 36.88 -7.96
CA TRP A 192 -24.01 38.28 -7.74
C TRP A 192 -23.38 38.48 -6.37
N LYS A 193 -22.20 39.05 -6.31
CA LYS A 193 -21.59 39.48 -5.06
C LYS A 193 -21.61 40.97 -4.96
N GLU A 194 -22.02 41.47 -3.82
CA GLU A 194 -22.05 42.91 -3.52
C GLU A 194 -20.61 43.46 -3.63
N GLY A 195 -20.41 44.45 -4.53
CA GLY A 195 -19.11 45.06 -4.79
C GLY A 195 -18.24 44.41 -5.89
N GLU A 196 -18.52 43.15 -6.30
CA GLU A 196 -17.71 42.45 -7.31
C GLU A 196 -18.42 42.25 -8.67
N GLY A 197 -19.73 42.52 -8.75
CA GLY A 197 -20.50 42.30 -9.97
C GLY A 197 -20.95 40.86 -10.19
N ALA A 198 -21.20 40.49 -11.44
CA ALA A 198 -21.68 39.16 -11.78
C ALA A 198 -20.53 38.17 -11.86
N ILE A 199 -20.61 37.07 -11.09
CA ILE A 199 -19.64 35.98 -11.11
C ILE A 199 -20.24 34.87 -11.95
N ASP A 200 -19.62 34.58 -13.09
CA ASP A 200 -19.90 33.48 -13.99
C ASP A 200 -18.75 32.45 -14.06
N GLN A 201 -17.76 32.65 -13.23
CA GLN A 201 -16.57 31.80 -13.13
C GLN A 201 -16.28 31.47 -11.66
N VAL A 202 -15.68 30.32 -11.40
CA VAL A 202 -15.23 29.91 -10.07
C VAL A 202 -13.73 29.77 -10.01
N GLU A 203 -13.16 30.13 -8.89
CA GLU A 203 -11.77 29.80 -8.53
C GLU A 203 -11.72 28.38 -8.02
N LEU A 204 -10.62 27.68 -8.31
CA LEU A 204 -10.38 26.30 -7.91
C LEU A 204 -9.15 26.22 -7.01
N SER A 205 -9.22 25.30 -6.03
CA SER A 205 -8.10 25.02 -5.14
C SER A 205 -8.08 23.54 -4.72
N MET A 206 -6.91 23.03 -4.40
CA MET A 206 -6.75 21.69 -3.81
C MET A 206 -7.16 21.65 -2.33
N MET A 207 -7.30 22.79 -1.64
CA MET A 207 -7.64 22.86 -0.19
C MET A 207 -6.79 21.92 0.67
N LEU A 208 -5.47 22.04 0.55
CA LEU A 208 -4.51 21.14 1.20
C LEU A 208 -4.33 21.49 2.68
N ASN A 209 -4.16 20.46 3.52
CA ASN A 209 -3.61 20.64 4.85
C ASN A 209 -2.07 20.76 4.76
N PRO A 210 -1.40 21.32 5.78
CA PRO A 210 0.08 21.40 5.77
C PRO A 210 0.78 20.06 5.53
N ASP A 211 0.23 18.96 6.06
CA ASP A 211 0.79 17.61 5.90
C ASP A 211 0.63 17.06 4.45
N ASP A 212 -0.32 17.60 3.69
CA ASP A 212 -0.54 17.24 2.29
C ASP A 212 0.37 18.03 1.32
N MET A 213 1.11 19.01 1.80
CA MET A 213 2.02 19.86 1.00
C MET A 213 3.37 19.18 0.74
N HIS A 214 3.51 17.92 1.12
CA HIS A 214 4.68 17.09 0.86
C HIS A 214 4.24 15.76 0.25
N LEU A 215 4.88 15.38 -0.84
CA LEU A 215 4.73 14.06 -1.46
C LEU A 215 6.11 13.48 -1.75
N THR A 216 6.64 12.77 -0.75
CA THR A 216 7.96 12.18 -0.86
C THR A 216 7.87 10.79 -1.48
N LEU A 217 8.55 10.58 -2.61
CA LEU A 217 8.61 9.32 -3.35
C LEU A 217 10.05 8.81 -3.42
N LEU A 218 10.21 7.49 -3.37
CA LEU A 218 11.48 6.85 -3.69
C LEU A 218 11.62 6.79 -5.21
N MET A 219 12.64 7.45 -5.74
CA MET A 219 12.84 7.60 -7.19
C MET A 219 14.24 7.21 -7.59
N GLY A 220 14.35 6.48 -8.70
CA GLY A 220 15.62 6.17 -9.36
C GLY A 220 16.22 7.35 -10.11
N GLU A 221 17.45 7.15 -10.60
CA GLU A 221 18.09 8.13 -11.46
C GLU A 221 17.32 8.26 -12.78
N GLY A 222 16.95 9.50 -13.13
CA GLY A 222 16.20 9.79 -14.36
C GLY A 222 14.69 9.55 -14.29
N GLU A 223 14.16 9.09 -13.17
CA GLU A 223 12.72 9.04 -12.96
C GLU A 223 12.18 10.42 -12.59
N GLU A 224 11.04 10.77 -13.19
CA GLU A 224 10.31 12.01 -12.95
C GLU A 224 8.86 11.70 -12.58
N ALA A 225 8.32 12.46 -11.63
CA ALA A 225 6.91 12.40 -11.32
C ALA A 225 6.12 13.22 -12.33
N ARG A 226 5.09 12.63 -12.94
CA ARG A 226 4.19 13.30 -13.88
C ARG A 226 2.94 13.75 -13.15
N VAL A 227 2.65 15.04 -13.24
CA VAL A 227 1.44 15.65 -12.65
C VAL A 227 0.40 15.85 -13.75
N VAL A 228 -0.84 15.39 -13.50
CA VAL A 228 -1.95 15.49 -14.44
C VAL A 228 -3.13 16.17 -13.76
N LYS A 229 -3.50 17.34 -14.27
CA LYS A 229 -4.71 18.08 -13.84
C LYS A 229 -5.91 17.54 -14.61
N LYS A 230 -6.89 17.03 -13.90
CA LYS A 230 -8.18 16.56 -14.45
C LYS A 230 -9.27 17.48 -13.96
N VAL A 231 -9.40 18.64 -14.61
CA VAL A 231 -10.37 19.68 -14.27
C VAL A 231 -11.19 20.00 -15.52
N PRO A 232 -12.53 20.09 -15.43
CA PRO A 232 -13.36 20.45 -16.58
C PRO A 232 -13.09 21.89 -17.02
N SER A 233 -13.14 22.13 -18.33
CA SER A 233 -13.01 23.48 -18.90
C SER A 233 -14.24 24.36 -18.66
N ILE A 234 -15.41 23.76 -18.39
CA ILE A 234 -16.68 24.42 -18.09
C ILE A 234 -17.42 23.59 -17.05
N LEU A 235 -17.99 24.24 -16.06
CA LEU A 235 -18.89 23.65 -15.06
C LEU A 235 -20.35 23.99 -15.39
N MET A 236 -21.29 23.18 -14.90
CA MET A 236 -22.72 23.39 -15.04
C MET A 236 -23.31 23.84 -13.71
N ALA A 237 -24.11 24.95 -13.75
CA ALA A 237 -24.79 25.41 -12.56
C ALA A 237 -25.93 24.45 -12.10
N PRO A 238 -26.17 24.28 -10.78
CA PRO A 238 -25.50 25.00 -9.69
C PRO A 238 -24.17 24.37 -9.31
N VAL A 239 -23.19 25.19 -8.95
CA VAL A 239 -21.94 24.79 -8.32
C VAL A 239 -21.98 25.24 -6.87
N ARG A 240 -21.63 24.38 -5.94
CA ARG A 240 -21.56 24.71 -4.51
C ARG A 240 -20.12 25.03 -4.13
N GLU A 241 -19.95 25.97 -3.21
CA GLU A 241 -18.67 26.19 -2.54
C GLU A 241 -18.22 24.88 -1.84
N GLY A 242 -16.95 24.50 -1.96
CA GLY A 242 -16.42 23.24 -1.45
C GLY A 242 -16.83 22.01 -2.27
N GLN A 243 -17.50 22.17 -3.41
CA GLN A 243 -17.81 21.03 -4.29
C GLN A 243 -16.55 20.54 -4.97
N GLN A 244 -16.27 19.23 -4.89
CA GLN A 244 -15.20 18.62 -5.68
C GLN A 244 -15.56 18.67 -7.17
N VAL A 245 -14.68 19.24 -7.98
CA VAL A 245 -14.89 19.47 -9.41
C VAL A 245 -13.81 18.83 -10.28
N GLY A 246 -12.73 18.36 -9.67
CA GLY A 246 -11.64 17.74 -10.40
C GLY A 246 -10.64 17.04 -9.50
N THR A 247 -9.50 16.65 -10.08
CA THR A 247 -8.38 16.05 -9.36
C THR A 247 -7.05 16.52 -9.96
N VAL A 248 -5.99 16.48 -9.12
CA VAL A 248 -4.59 16.50 -9.53
C VAL A 248 -4.00 15.14 -9.22
N ASP A 249 -3.60 14.43 -10.24
CA ASP A 249 -3.08 13.06 -10.15
C ASP A 249 -1.56 13.06 -10.36
N TYR A 250 -0.84 12.47 -9.41
CA TYR A 250 0.61 12.27 -9.46
C TYR A 250 0.91 10.84 -9.89
N TYR A 251 1.73 10.69 -10.93
CA TYR A 251 2.16 9.40 -11.47
C TYR A 251 3.67 9.26 -11.37
N LEU A 252 4.12 8.04 -11.03
CA LEU A 252 5.50 7.61 -11.24
C LEU A 252 5.47 6.54 -12.34
N GLY A 253 6.02 6.85 -13.50
CA GLY A 253 5.78 6.08 -14.72
C GLY A 253 4.28 6.04 -15.04
N GLU A 254 3.71 4.84 -15.14
CA GLU A 254 2.25 4.64 -15.36
C GLU A 254 1.46 4.41 -14.07
N VAL A 255 2.13 4.35 -12.91
CA VAL A 255 1.48 4.09 -11.61
C VAL A 255 0.97 5.38 -11.01
N LEU A 256 -0.34 5.44 -10.69
CA LEU A 256 -0.92 6.52 -9.90
C LEU A 256 -0.47 6.38 -8.45
N VAL A 257 0.33 7.32 -7.94
CA VAL A 257 0.87 7.29 -6.58
C VAL A 257 0.07 8.13 -5.59
N LYS A 258 -0.50 9.24 -6.04
CA LYS A 258 -1.34 10.11 -5.21
C LYS A 258 -2.36 10.85 -6.05
N ARG A 259 -3.53 11.09 -5.48
CA ARG A 259 -4.59 11.90 -6.07
C ARG A 259 -5.05 12.92 -5.05
N PHE A 260 -5.04 14.20 -5.46
CA PHE A 260 -5.58 15.30 -4.67
C PHE A 260 -6.89 15.78 -5.30
N PRO A 261 -7.94 15.95 -4.51
CA PRO A 261 -9.19 16.52 -5.00
C PRO A 261 -9.05 18.05 -5.23
N VAL A 262 -9.74 18.55 -6.24
CA VAL A 262 -9.83 19.98 -6.56
C VAL A 262 -11.25 20.45 -6.29
N TYR A 263 -11.38 21.56 -5.58
CA TYR A 263 -12.66 22.10 -5.11
C TYR A 263 -12.94 23.47 -5.69
N ALA A 264 -14.23 23.77 -5.87
CA ALA A 264 -14.70 25.11 -6.19
C ALA A 264 -14.68 25.98 -4.92
N MET A 265 -14.03 27.15 -4.99
CA MET A 265 -13.88 28.07 -3.86
C MET A 265 -15.07 29.01 -3.67
N GLN A 266 -15.99 28.99 -4.62
CA GLN A 266 -17.19 29.85 -4.62
C GLN A 266 -18.38 29.07 -5.17
N GLY A 267 -19.59 29.40 -4.67
CA GLY A 267 -20.82 28.85 -5.18
C GLY A 267 -21.37 29.73 -6.36
N VAL A 268 -21.90 29.05 -7.37
CA VAL A 268 -22.65 29.71 -8.47
C VAL A 268 -24.01 29.06 -8.60
N GLU A 269 -25.06 29.81 -8.36
CA GLU A 269 -26.43 29.31 -8.43
C GLU A 269 -26.97 29.26 -9.86
N LYS A 270 -27.92 28.37 -10.09
CA LYS A 270 -28.57 28.27 -11.39
C LYS A 270 -29.43 29.52 -11.64
N MET A 271 -29.26 30.10 -12.81
CA MET A 271 -30.13 31.19 -13.28
C MET A 271 -31.57 30.68 -13.49
N ASN A 272 -32.55 31.35 -12.92
CA ASN A 272 -33.98 31.12 -13.18
C ASN A 272 -34.67 32.42 -13.57
N LEU A 273 -35.91 32.33 -14.10
CA LEU A 273 -36.66 33.45 -14.61
C LEU A 273 -36.87 34.55 -13.56
N ARG A 274 -37.15 34.20 -12.31
CA ARG A 274 -37.35 35.11 -11.20
C ARG A 274 -36.09 35.95 -10.92
N ARG A 275 -34.93 35.28 -10.82
CA ARG A 275 -33.63 35.95 -10.61
C ARG A 275 -33.21 36.82 -11.80
N ALA A 276 -33.55 36.40 -13.03
CA ALA A 276 -33.33 37.21 -14.20
C ALA A 276 -34.17 38.47 -14.16
N ALA A 277 -35.45 38.36 -13.76
CA ALA A 277 -36.35 39.50 -13.60
C ALA A 277 -35.90 40.46 -12.47
N ASP A 278 -35.54 39.92 -11.29
CA ASP A 278 -35.03 40.70 -10.17
C ASP A 278 -33.77 41.52 -10.57
N ARG A 279 -32.90 40.92 -11.38
CA ARG A 279 -31.71 41.58 -11.90
C ARG A 279 -32.03 42.70 -12.87
N VAL A 280 -32.94 42.46 -13.82
CA VAL A 280 -33.39 43.52 -14.73
C VAL A 280 -33.97 44.67 -13.95
N LEU A 281 -34.83 44.41 -12.95
CA LEU A 281 -35.42 45.43 -12.09
C LEU A 281 -34.35 46.21 -11.30
N ALA A 282 -33.35 45.51 -10.73
CA ALA A 282 -32.25 46.15 -10.00
C ALA A 282 -31.43 47.10 -10.90
N LEU A 283 -31.16 46.73 -12.14
CA LEU A 283 -30.44 47.56 -13.10
C LEU A 283 -31.24 48.84 -13.49
N PHE A 284 -32.59 48.79 -13.44
CA PHE A 284 -33.44 49.93 -13.75
C PHE A 284 -33.76 50.78 -12.53
N LEU A 285 -33.68 50.24 -11.30
CA LEU A 285 -34.04 50.95 -10.07
C LEU A 285 -32.83 51.61 -9.36
N VAL A 286 -31.61 51.27 -9.73
CA VAL A 286 -30.38 51.92 -9.24
C VAL A 286 -30.01 53.01 -10.26
N ARG A 287 -30.63 54.14 -10.13
CA ARG A 287 -30.15 55.43 -10.62
C ARG A 287 -30.12 56.42 -9.47
#